data_3570c8aa7db44d8cae1e560f41a4579b
#
_entry.id   3570c8aa7db44d8cae1e560f41a4579b
#
_cell.length_a   1.000
_cell.length_b   1.000
_cell.length_c   1.000
_cell.angle_alpha   90.00
_cell.angle_beta   90.00
_cell.angle_gamma   90.00
#
_symmetry.space_group_name_H-M   'P 1'
#
loop_
_entity.id
_entity.type
_entity.pdbx_description
1 polymer ?
#
loop_
_entity_poly.entity_id
_entity_poly.type
_entity_poly.pdbx_seq_one_letter_code
_entity_poly.pdbx_strand_id
1 'polypeptide(L)'
;MAHAATGTAAGVPWAGDGDEVDVDSLVQQLDTTGFIIVPNWISLTEVQRQREAMEAVPVLRQHSPSHAPNGLTVRAHNLLGKTRECDHLATDPRLLAVVQGHLRDSIQFSICTLMDILPGEASQRLHQDDAMYRMARPHMPLTVNTVIALDDFASTNGATRIVPFSKDWGGDIDQARGNDEAVPACCPAGSLIAWSGSTWHGGGANDSDSPRLALNFHYCLSWLKPQESQVLGVDPAEVLMLSPHLQELLGYTGSVSMRSPMDVVADREAGKSRPWVHPQAAIPGVSKPGKLLPPDSSGARIIGSGPHKGAAYVGERGAGTSKL
;
A
#
# COMPACT_ATOMS: atom_id res chain seq x y z
N MET A 1 -7.51 18.15 -33.43
CA MET A 1 -8.23 16.87 -33.29
C MET A 1 -7.18 15.86 -32.82
N ALA A 2 -7.08 15.65 -31.53
CA ALA A 2 -6.19 14.63 -30.95
C ALA A 2 -6.85 13.27 -31.19
N HIS A 3 -6.16 12.39 -31.89
CA HIS A 3 -6.57 10.99 -31.99
C HIS A 3 -6.50 10.40 -30.57
N ALA A 4 -7.65 10.03 -30.02
CA ALA A 4 -7.70 9.15 -28.88
C ALA A 4 -6.94 7.86 -29.26
N ALA A 5 -5.79 7.67 -28.66
CA ALA A 5 -5.04 6.43 -28.82
C ALA A 5 -5.86 5.31 -28.16
N THR A 6 -6.60 4.54 -28.97
CA THR A 6 -7.20 3.29 -28.54
C THR A 6 -6.08 2.29 -28.31
N GLY A 7 -5.47 2.34 -27.12
CA GLY A 7 -4.45 1.38 -26.71
C GLY A 7 -5.13 0.12 -26.18
N THR A 8 -4.51 -1.01 -26.42
CA THR A 8 -4.89 -2.28 -25.78
C THR A 8 -3.66 -2.87 -25.11
N ALA A 9 -3.76 -3.21 -23.84
CA ALA A 9 -2.81 -4.14 -23.25
C ALA A 9 -3.31 -5.56 -23.56
N ALA A 10 -2.65 -6.21 -24.51
CA ALA A 10 -2.94 -7.60 -24.94
C ALA A 10 -4.43 -7.91 -25.18
N GLY A 11 -5.12 -7.05 -25.91
CA GLY A 11 -6.51 -7.28 -26.26
C GLY A 11 -7.55 -6.89 -25.19
N VAL A 12 -7.09 -6.43 -24.03
CA VAL A 12 -7.96 -5.81 -23.01
C VAL A 12 -8.00 -4.30 -23.27
N PRO A 13 -9.16 -3.72 -23.61
CA PRO A 13 -9.27 -2.30 -23.87
C PRO A 13 -8.98 -1.51 -22.58
N TRP A 14 -8.43 -0.31 -22.74
CA TRP A 14 -8.36 0.63 -21.63
C TRP A 14 -9.76 0.98 -21.14
N ALA A 15 -9.89 1.13 -19.84
CA ALA A 15 -11.17 1.36 -19.18
C ALA A 15 -11.52 2.86 -19.12
N GLY A 16 -11.76 3.48 -20.26
CA GLY A 16 -12.15 4.90 -20.33
C GLY A 16 -10.99 5.90 -20.22
N ASP A 17 -11.34 7.18 -20.15
CA ASP A 17 -10.43 8.29 -19.91
C ASP A 17 -10.69 8.83 -18.49
N GLY A 18 -9.67 9.25 -17.76
CA GLY A 18 -9.76 9.66 -16.35
C GLY A 18 -10.74 10.80 -16.05
N ASP A 19 -11.17 11.54 -17.06
CA ASP A 19 -12.14 12.63 -16.93
C ASP A 19 -13.61 12.14 -16.85
N GLU A 20 -13.94 10.94 -17.39
CA GLU A 20 -15.26 10.31 -17.29
C GLU A 20 -15.13 8.88 -16.75
N VAL A 21 -15.01 8.77 -15.43
CA VAL A 21 -14.84 7.46 -14.78
C VAL A 21 -16.20 6.83 -14.49
N ASP A 22 -16.51 5.77 -15.22
CA ASP A 22 -17.60 4.85 -14.86
C ASP A 22 -17.06 3.79 -13.86
N VAL A 23 -17.25 4.08 -12.58
CA VAL A 23 -16.77 3.22 -11.48
C VAL A 23 -17.32 1.80 -11.58
N ASP A 24 -18.59 1.63 -11.93
CA ASP A 24 -19.22 0.31 -12.02
C ASP A 24 -18.58 -0.52 -13.14
N SER A 25 -18.29 0.09 -14.29
CA SER A 25 -17.57 -0.56 -15.38
C SER A 25 -16.14 -0.95 -14.98
N LEU A 26 -15.42 -0.08 -14.26
CA LEU A 26 -14.08 -0.39 -13.76
C LEU A 26 -14.10 -1.55 -12.77
N VAL A 27 -15.04 -1.56 -11.84
CA VAL A 27 -15.19 -2.66 -10.87
C VAL A 27 -15.54 -3.96 -11.61
N GLN A 28 -16.44 -3.94 -12.58
CA GLN A 28 -16.79 -5.11 -13.38
C GLN A 28 -15.57 -5.65 -14.16
N GLN A 29 -14.76 -4.75 -14.74
CA GLN A 29 -13.56 -5.16 -15.45
C GLN A 29 -12.54 -5.77 -14.48
N LEU A 30 -12.29 -5.13 -13.33
CA LEU A 30 -11.36 -5.64 -12.30
C LEU A 30 -11.84 -7.00 -11.76
N ASP A 31 -13.15 -7.16 -11.53
CA ASP A 31 -13.76 -8.43 -11.11
C ASP A 31 -13.61 -9.53 -12.18
N THR A 32 -13.60 -9.18 -13.45
CA THR A 32 -13.56 -10.15 -14.55
C THR A 32 -12.14 -10.50 -14.95
N THR A 33 -11.34 -9.48 -15.29
CA THR A 33 -9.98 -9.68 -15.84
C THR A 33 -8.90 -9.80 -14.76
N GLY A 34 -9.19 -9.32 -13.56
CA GLY A 34 -8.25 -9.20 -12.46
C GLY A 34 -7.42 -7.91 -12.47
N PHE A 35 -7.58 -7.04 -13.48
CA PHE A 35 -6.88 -5.74 -13.54
C PHE A 35 -7.61 -4.72 -14.42
N ILE A 36 -7.21 -3.44 -14.26
CA ILE A 36 -7.63 -2.31 -15.09
C ILE A 36 -6.44 -1.41 -15.42
N ILE A 37 -6.53 -0.70 -16.54
CA ILE A 37 -5.63 0.40 -16.90
C ILE A 37 -6.53 1.57 -17.33
N VAL A 38 -6.37 2.71 -16.68
CA VAL A 38 -7.13 3.94 -16.97
C VAL A 38 -6.16 5.06 -17.32
N PRO A 39 -6.00 5.40 -18.59
CA PRO A 39 -5.16 6.54 -19.01
C PRO A 39 -5.69 7.87 -18.47
N ASN A 40 -4.81 8.85 -18.40
CA ASN A 40 -5.16 10.24 -18.00
C ASN A 40 -5.89 10.32 -16.65
N TRP A 41 -5.58 9.39 -15.71
CA TRP A 41 -6.15 9.41 -14.36
C TRP A 41 -5.78 10.69 -13.61
N ILE A 42 -4.54 11.14 -13.81
CA ILE A 42 -4.06 12.46 -13.37
C ILE A 42 -3.48 13.22 -14.55
N SER A 43 -3.52 14.53 -14.50
CA SER A 43 -2.96 15.39 -15.54
C SER A 43 -1.44 15.32 -15.60
N LEU A 44 -0.83 15.62 -16.75
CA LEU A 44 0.62 15.69 -16.88
C LEU A 44 1.23 16.79 -15.99
N THR A 45 0.48 17.84 -15.69
CA THR A 45 0.89 18.87 -14.71
C THR A 45 1.00 18.26 -13.31
N GLU A 46 0.06 17.41 -12.93
CA GLU A 46 0.11 16.71 -11.66
C GLU A 46 1.24 15.66 -11.63
N VAL A 47 1.46 14.94 -12.73
CA VAL A 47 2.62 14.05 -12.86
C VAL A 47 3.91 14.80 -12.58
N GLN A 48 4.11 15.95 -13.21
CA GLN A 48 5.32 16.76 -13.01
C GLN A 48 5.44 17.24 -11.56
N ARG A 49 4.35 17.73 -10.98
CA ARG A 49 4.31 18.14 -9.56
C ARG A 49 4.70 16.99 -8.62
N GLN A 50 4.19 15.78 -8.86
CA GLN A 50 4.54 14.61 -8.06
C GLN A 50 6.01 14.22 -8.22
N ARG A 51 6.56 14.25 -9.41
CA ARG A 51 7.99 13.99 -9.64
C ARG A 51 8.87 14.94 -8.84
N GLU A 52 8.61 16.25 -8.95
CA GLU A 52 9.35 17.28 -8.20
C GLU A 52 9.23 17.08 -6.69
N ALA A 53 8.03 16.79 -6.21
CA ALA A 53 7.78 16.52 -4.79
C ALA A 53 8.56 15.30 -4.29
N MET A 54 8.59 14.21 -5.06
CA MET A 54 9.32 12.99 -4.69
C MET A 54 10.84 13.20 -4.75
N GLU A 55 11.33 14.05 -5.65
CA GLU A 55 12.75 14.41 -5.72
C GLU A 55 13.18 15.31 -4.55
N ALA A 56 12.30 16.16 -4.06
CA ALA A 56 12.57 17.07 -2.95
C ALA A 56 12.73 16.34 -1.59
N VAL A 57 12.33 15.07 -1.47
CA VAL A 57 12.42 14.30 -0.23
C VAL A 57 13.59 13.29 -0.30
N PRO A 58 14.79 13.63 0.22
CA PRO A 58 16.00 12.81 0.01
C PRO A 58 15.86 11.37 0.49
N VAL A 59 15.10 11.13 1.58
CA VAL A 59 14.91 9.78 2.14
C VAL A 59 14.14 8.85 1.20
N LEU A 60 13.41 9.40 0.21
CA LEU A 60 12.72 8.60 -0.79
C LEU A 60 13.66 8.01 -1.85
N ARG A 61 14.91 8.52 -1.93
CA ARG A 61 15.92 8.04 -2.87
C ARG A 61 16.91 7.03 -2.27
N GLN A 62 16.68 6.62 -1.02
CA GLN A 62 17.52 5.61 -0.39
C GLN A 62 17.20 4.22 -0.96
N HIS A 63 18.23 3.53 -1.44
CA HIS A 63 18.11 2.15 -1.93
C HIS A 63 17.57 1.23 -0.83
N SER A 64 16.52 0.52 -1.14
CA SER A 64 16.13 -0.67 -0.38
C SER A 64 16.52 -1.90 -1.21
N PRO A 65 17.54 -2.67 -0.82
CA PRO A 65 18.03 -3.80 -1.59
C PRO A 65 17.09 -5.02 -1.58
N SER A 66 15.97 -4.94 -0.89
CA SER A 66 15.08 -6.08 -0.71
C SER A 66 14.10 -6.29 -1.87
N HIS A 67 13.98 -7.54 -2.32
CA HIS A 67 12.96 -8.07 -3.21
C HIS A 67 13.06 -7.73 -4.71
N ALA A 68 14.09 -7.03 -5.15
CA ALA A 68 14.37 -6.83 -6.57
C ALA A 68 15.42 -7.84 -7.04
N PRO A 69 15.24 -8.52 -8.18
CA PRO A 69 16.13 -9.58 -8.63
C PRO A 69 17.61 -9.15 -8.75
N ASN A 70 17.85 -7.95 -9.29
CA ASN A 70 19.20 -7.39 -9.42
C ASN A 70 19.50 -6.29 -8.38
N GLY A 71 18.56 -5.97 -7.48
CA GLY A 71 18.72 -4.92 -6.48
C GLY A 71 18.73 -3.50 -7.06
N LEU A 72 18.19 -3.31 -8.27
CA LEU A 72 18.15 -2.03 -8.98
C LEU A 72 16.76 -1.38 -8.92
N THR A 73 15.86 -1.86 -8.06
CA THR A 73 14.60 -1.19 -7.76
C THR A 73 14.71 -0.43 -6.45
N VAL A 74 14.55 0.89 -6.51
CA VAL A 74 14.40 1.73 -5.32
C VAL A 74 12.95 1.64 -4.85
N ARG A 75 12.75 1.26 -3.58
CA ARG A 75 11.43 1.25 -2.92
C ARG A 75 11.50 2.11 -1.67
N ALA A 76 10.79 3.21 -1.69
CA ALA A 76 10.61 4.03 -0.49
C ALA A 76 9.30 3.66 0.19
N HIS A 77 9.38 2.70 1.10
CA HIS A 77 8.27 2.28 1.94
C HIS A 77 7.83 3.37 2.91
N ASN A 78 6.65 3.21 3.50
CA ASN A 78 6.04 4.18 4.40
C ASN A 78 5.99 5.58 3.78
N LEU A 79 5.49 5.65 2.55
CA LEU A 79 5.44 6.90 1.78
C LEU A 79 4.63 7.97 2.51
N LEU A 80 3.47 7.60 3.05
CA LEU A 80 2.59 8.52 3.80
C LEU A 80 3.15 8.96 5.15
N GLY A 81 4.20 8.35 5.66
CA GLY A 81 4.96 8.82 6.83
C GLY A 81 6.13 9.75 6.47
N LYS A 82 6.38 9.96 5.17
CA LYS A 82 7.53 10.73 4.67
C LYS A 82 7.12 11.99 3.92
N THR A 83 5.93 12.01 3.35
CA THR A 83 5.41 13.15 2.59
C THR A 83 3.89 13.20 2.63
N ARG A 84 3.31 14.43 2.49
CA ARG A 84 1.87 14.68 2.34
C ARG A 84 1.48 14.98 0.90
N GLU A 85 2.46 15.06 -0.02
CA GLU A 85 2.26 15.52 -1.37
C GLU A 85 1.37 14.59 -2.23
N CYS A 86 1.29 13.31 -1.86
CA CYS A 86 0.48 12.32 -2.57
C CYS A 86 -0.80 11.91 -1.84
N ASP A 87 -1.13 12.53 -0.71
CA ASP A 87 -2.32 12.17 0.09
C ASP A 87 -3.61 12.22 -0.72
N HIS A 88 -3.80 13.26 -1.53
CA HIS A 88 -4.99 13.43 -2.37
C HIS A 88 -5.09 12.37 -3.47
N LEU A 89 -3.98 11.82 -3.95
CA LEU A 89 -3.96 10.70 -4.91
C LEU A 89 -4.33 9.39 -4.22
N ALA A 90 -3.78 9.17 -3.02
CA ALA A 90 -4.08 7.99 -2.22
C ALA A 90 -5.54 7.98 -1.69
N THR A 91 -6.18 9.14 -1.62
CA THR A 91 -7.56 9.31 -1.18
C THR A 91 -8.50 9.79 -2.28
N ASP A 92 -8.11 9.67 -3.54
CA ASP A 92 -8.98 10.02 -4.67
C ASP A 92 -10.31 9.27 -4.58
N PRO A 93 -11.46 9.97 -4.50
CA PRO A 93 -12.76 9.32 -4.32
C PRO A 93 -13.10 8.31 -5.42
N ARG A 94 -12.66 8.56 -6.66
CA ARG A 94 -12.87 7.64 -7.79
C ARG A 94 -12.09 6.34 -7.56
N LEU A 95 -10.82 6.46 -7.17
CA LEU A 95 -9.96 5.32 -6.84
C LEU A 95 -10.54 4.50 -5.70
N LEU A 96 -10.91 5.16 -4.61
CA LEU A 96 -11.47 4.48 -3.44
C LEU A 96 -12.79 3.80 -3.76
N ALA A 97 -13.63 4.41 -4.61
CA ALA A 97 -14.89 3.78 -5.06
C ALA A 97 -14.63 2.49 -5.84
N VAL A 98 -13.62 2.47 -6.73
CA VAL A 98 -13.22 1.25 -7.46
C VAL A 98 -12.70 0.19 -6.48
N VAL A 99 -11.80 0.56 -5.57
CA VAL A 99 -11.21 -0.37 -4.60
C VAL A 99 -12.29 -0.97 -3.68
N GLN A 100 -13.16 -0.13 -3.12
CA GLN A 100 -14.26 -0.57 -2.25
C GLN A 100 -15.31 -1.39 -3.02
N GLY A 101 -15.61 -1.02 -4.26
CA GLY A 101 -16.50 -1.77 -5.13
C GLY A 101 -16.02 -3.19 -5.40
N HIS A 102 -14.71 -3.38 -5.59
CA HIS A 102 -14.10 -4.70 -5.78
C HIS A 102 -13.99 -5.49 -4.45
N LEU A 103 -13.53 -4.86 -3.38
CA LEU A 103 -13.36 -5.53 -2.06
C LEU A 103 -14.67 -5.72 -1.31
N ARG A 104 -15.71 -4.92 -1.63
CA ARG A 104 -17.08 -5.00 -1.05
C ARG A 104 -17.14 -4.89 0.47
N ASP A 105 -16.18 -4.21 1.07
CA ASP A 105 -16.09 -4.01 2.52
C ASP A 105 -15.25 -2.76 2.83
N SER A 106 -15.12 -2.42 4.11
CA SER A 106 -14.23 -1.36 4.58
C SER A 106 -12.76 -1.69 4.29
N ILE A 107 -12.00 -0.68 3.97
CA ILE A 107 -10.61 -0.79 3.52
C ILE A 107 -9.66 0.03 4.38
N GLN A 108 -8.38 -0.33 4.32
CA GLN A 108 -7.27 0.43 4.84
C GLN A 108 -6.06 0.33 3.91
N PHE A 109 -5.06 1.18 4.11
CA PHE A 109 -3.78 1.00 3.42
C PHE A 109 -3.06 -0.25 3.93
N SER A 110 -2.57 -1.07 3.00
CA SER A 110 -1.67 -2.18 3.29
C SER A 110 -0.22 -1.72 3.26
N ILE A 111 0.18 -1.06 2.19
CA ILE A 111 1.51 -0.46 2.00
C ILE A 111 1.41 0.69 1.01
N CYS A 112 2.18 1.75 1.25
CA CYS A 112 2.30 2.88 0.33
C CYS A 112 3.78 3.14 0.01
N THR A 113 4.13 3.08 -1.28
CA THR A 113 5.54 3.02 -1.71
C THR A 113 5.78 3.87 -2.95
N LEU A 114 6.87 4.63 -2.95
CA LEU A 114 7.47 5.12 -4.19
C LEU A 114 8.30 3.98 -4.79
N MET A 115 8.14 3.72 -6.08
CA MET A 115 8.86 2.68 -6.81
C MET A 115 9.60 3.30 -7.99
N ASP A 116 10.92 3.11 -8.03
CA ASP A 116 11.78 3.57 -9.11
C ASP A 116 12.58 2.37 -9.62
N ILE A 117 12.30 1.93 -10.85
CA ILE A 117 12.95 0.76 -11.45
C ILE A 117 14.09 1.25 -12.33
N LEU A 118 15.31 1.05 -11.88
CA LEU A 118 16.50 1.52 -12.56
C LEU A 118 16.86 0.64 -13.77
N PRO A 119 17.59 1.19 -14.75
CA PRO A 119 18.13 0.43 -15.88
C PRO A 119 18.89 -0.81 -15.43
N GLY A 120 18.66 -1.93 -16.11
CA GLY A 120 19.28 -3.22 -15.80
C GLY A 120 18.57 -4.06 -14.74
N GLU A 121 17.44 -3.60 -14.18
CA GLU A 121 16.65 -4.43 -13.27
C GLU A 121 16.02 -5.60 -14.03
N ALA A 122 16.11 -6.81 -13.48
CA ALA A 122 15.53 -8.00 -14.07
C ALA A 122 14.04 -8.15 -13.74
N SER A 123 13.33 -8.93 -14.57
CA SER A 123 11.93 -9.24 -14.29
C SER A 123 11.75 -10.01 -12.98
N GLN A 124 10.74 -9.62 -12.22
CA GLN A 124 10.32 -10.40 -11.06
C GLN A 124 9.67 -11.73 -11.48
N ARG A 125 9.76 -12.71 -10.60
CA ARG A 125 8.90 -13.90 -10.72
C ARG A 125 7.44 -13.47 -10.54
N LEU A 126 6.55 -14.13 -11.26
CA LEU A 126 5.12 -13.93 -11.06
C LEU A 126 4.73 -14.36 -9.65
N HIS A 127 3.92 -13.55 -9.00
CA HIS A 127 3.43 -13.72 -7.64
C HIS A 127 2.03 -13.15 -7.47
N GLN A 128 1.42 -13.40 -6.33
CA GLN A 128 0.14 -12.83 -5.90
C GLN A 128 0.39 -12.03 -4.62
N ASP A 129 -0.09 -10.78 -4.55
CA ASP A 129 0.16 -9.89 -3.41
C ASP A 129 -0.50 -10.36 -2.12
N ASP A 130 -1.63 -11.05 -2.23
CA ASP A 130 -2.40 -11.56 -1.10
C ASP A 130 -1.95 -12.94 -0.60
N ALA A 131 -0.92 -13.55 -1.20
CA ALA A 131 -0.38 -14.84 -0.79
C ALA A 131 0.11 -14.86 0.67
N MET A 132 0.45 -13.70 1.21
CA MET A 132 0.86 -13.55 2.62
C MET A 132 -0.25 -13.94 3.61
N TYR A 133 -1.52 -13.84 3.24
CA TYR A 133 -2.65 -14.14 4.12
C TYR A 133 -3.00 -15.63 4.22
N ARG A 134 -2.31 -16.50 3.48
CA ARG A 134 -2.39 -17.97 3.54
C ARG A 134 -3.81 -18.54 3.56
N MET A 135 -4.71 -17.94 2.79
CA MET A 135 -6.06 -18.45 2.62
C MET A 135 -6.11 -19.49 1.51
N ALA A 136 -7.01 -20.45 1.64
CA ALA A 136 -7.27 -21.42 0.57
C ALA A 136 -7.82 -20.69 -0.67
N ARG A 137 -7.36 -21.08 -1.86
CA ARG A 137 -7.77 -20.46 -3.11
C ARG A 137 -8.75 -21.34 -3.90
N PRO A 138 -9.69 -20.75 -4.64
CA PRO A 138 -9.97 -19.31 -4.71
C PRO A 138 -10.64 -18.79 -3.42
N HIS A 139 -10.46 -17.51 -3.13
CA HIS A 139 -11.11 -16.83 -2.00
C HIS A 139 -11.67 -15.46 -2.45
N MET A 140 -12.44 -14.81 -1.58
CA MET A 140 -12.91 -13.45 -1.81
C MET A 140 -11.72 -12.50 -2.02
N PRO A 141 -11.90 -11.38 -2.75
CA PRO A 141 -10.86 -10.36 -2.86
C PRO A 141 -10.44 -9.84 -1.48
N LEU A 142 -9.13 -9.80 -1.23
CA LEU A 142 -8.56 -9.35 0.05
C LEU A 142 -7.84 -8.02 -0.08
N THR A 143 -7.22 -7.79 -1.23
CA THR A 143 -6.41 -6.61 -1.50
C THR A 143 -6.57 -6.13 -2.93
N VAL A 144 -6.33 -4.84 -3.13
CA VAL A 144 -6.16 -4.22 -4.45
C VAL A 144 -4.87 -3.43 -4.43
N ASN A 145 -4.02 -3.72 -5.39
CA ASN A 145 -2.83 -2.93 -5.64
C ASN A 145 -3.14 -1.87 -6.71
N THR A 146 -2.65 -0.66 -6.51
CA THR A 146 -2.84 0.45 -7.44
C THR A 146 -1.52 1.16 -7.68
N VAL A 147 -1.28 1.54 -8.93
CA VAL A 147 -0.07 2.23 -9.35
C VAL A 147 -0.47 3.45 -10.17
N ILE A 148 0.04 4.61 -9.81
CA ILE A 148 -0.02 5.81 -10.63
C ILE A 148 1.31 5.94 -11.34
N ALA A 149 1.27 5.87 -12.66
CA ALA A 149 2.46 5.96 -13.52
C ALA A 149 2.97 7.41 -13.57
N LEU A 150 4.19 7.65 -13.12
CA LEU A 150 4.84 8.96 -13.24
C LEU A 150 5.76 9.05 -14.47
N ASP A 151 6.00 7.93 -15.14
CA ASP A 151 6.63 7.80 -16.45
C ASP A 151 5.73 6.98 -17.37
N ASP A 152 5.97 7.01 -18.67
CA ASP A 152 5.35 6.07 -19.59
C ASP A 152 5.79 4.64 -19.23
N PHE A 153 4.86 3.72 -19.14
CA PHE A 153 5.14 2.30 -18.95
C PHE A 153 5.20 1.62 -20.31
N ALA A 154 6.34 1.02 -20.61
CA ALA A 154 6.59 0.25 -21.84
C ALA A 154 7.10 -1.15 -21.49
N SER A 155 6.98 -2.09 -22.42
CA SER A 155 7.46 -3.45 -22.24
C SER A 155 8.98 -3.55 -21.97
N THR A 156 9.71 -2.49 -22.30
CA THR A 156 11.18 -2.41 -22.19
C THR A 156 11.67 -1.65 -20.96
N ASN A 157 10.79 -1.00 -20.18
CA ASN A 157 11.21 -0.15 -19.06
C ASN A 157 10.64 -0.59 -17.69
N GLY A 158 10.34 -1.88 -17.55
CA GLY A 158 9.87 -2.40 -16.27
C GLY A 158 8.36 -2.29 -16.05
N ALA A 159 7.54 -2.15 -17.11
CA ALA A 159 6.10 -2.21 -16.99
C ALA A 159 5.66 -3.49 -16.25
N THR A 160 4.71 -3.37 -15.34
CA THR A 160 4.17 -4.52 -14.60
C THR A 160 3.61 -5.54 -15.58
N ARG A 161 4.03 -6.79 -15.46
CA ARG A 161 3.49 -7.90 -16.24
C ARG A 161 2.34 -8.52 -15.46
N ILE A 162 1.19 -8.64 -16.07
CA ILE A 162 -0.04 -9.11 -15.44
C ILE A 162 -0.55 -10.31 -16.26
N VAL A 163 -0.96 -11.37 -15.59
CA VAL A 163 -1.63 -12.51 -16.23
C VAL A 163 -3.14 -12.29 -16.18
N PRO A 164 -3.79 -11.95 -17.29
CA PRO A 164 -5.22 -11.69 -17.31
C PRO A 164 -6.02 -12.92 -16.85
N PHE A 165 -7.15 -12.71 -16.17
CA PHE A 165 -8.07 -13.76 -15.69
C PHE A 165 -7.48 -14.75 -14.68
N SER A 166 -6.29 -14.46 -14.14
CA SER A 166 -5.58 -15.39 -13.25
C SER A 166 -5.97 -15.25 -11.76
N LYS A 167 -6.80 -14.30 -11.39
CA LYS A 167 -7.20 -14.07 -9.99
C LYS A 167 -7.86 -15.28 -9.32
N ASP A 168 -8.53 -16.12 -10.13
CA ASP A 168 -9.22 -17.32 -9.65
C ASP A 168 -8.37 -18.60 -9.78
N TRP A 169 -7.11 -18.46 -10.20
CA TRP A 169 -6.19 -19.60 -10.28
C TRP A 169 -5.71 -20.00 -8.88
N GLY A 170 -5.23 -21.23 -8.76
CA GLY A 170 -4.68 -21.73 -7.49
C GLY A 170 -3.45 -20.96 -6.99
N GLY A 171 -2.94 -21.35 -5.83
CA GLY A 171 -1.77 -20.74 -5.20
C GLY A 171 -0.43 -21.02 -5.88
N ASP A 172 -0.39 -21.95 -6.83
CA ASP A 172 0.81 -22.30 -7.59
C ASP A 172 0.61 -22.00 -9.07
N ILE A 173 1.60 -21.40 -9.68
CA ILE A 173 1.64 -21.15 -11.12
C ILE A 173 2.86 -21.83 -11.73
N ASP A 174 2.67 -22.47 -12.88
CA ASP A 174 3.78 -22.76 -13.77
C ASP A 174 4.34 -21.42 -14.29
N GLN A 175 5.54 -21.07 -13.83
CA GLN A 175 6.16 -19.78 -14.17
C GLN A 175 6.41 -19.65 -15.68
N ALA A 176 6.68 -20.72 -16.39
CA ALA A 176 6.88 -20.67 -17.85
C ALA A 176 5.56 -20.30 -18.53
N ARG A 177 4.50 -21.04 -18.27
CA ARG A 177 3.16 -20.75 -18.78
C ARG A 177 2.69 -19.35 -18.38
N GLY A 178 2.85 -18.99 -17.10
CA GLY A 178 2.46 -17.68 -16.63
C GLY A 178 3.21 -16.54 -17.33
N ASN A 179 4.50 -16.71 -17.62
CA ASN A 179 5.28 -15.72 -18.36
C ASN A 179 4.82 -15.59 -19.83
N ASP A 180 4.39 -16.68 -20.45
CA ASP A 180 3.86 -16.67 -21.82
C ASP A 180 2.48 -15.98 -21.90
N GLU A 181 1.67 -16.10 -20.85
CA GLU A 181 0.34 -15.48 -20.75
C GLU A 181 0.37 -14.05 -20.17
N ALA A 182 1.48 -13.64 -19.54
CA ALA A 182 1.61 -12.34 -18.93
C ALA A 182 1.76 -11.23 -19.97
N VAL A 183 1.01 -10.16 -19.78
CA VAL A 183 1.01 -8.99 -20.63
C VAL A 183 1.60 -7.80 -19.89
N PRO A 184 2.44 -6.97 -20.54
CA PRO A 184 2.92 -5.74 -19.94
C PRO A 184 1.79 -4.71 -19.85
N ALA A 185 1.61 -4.12 -18.68
CA ALA A 185 0.67 -3.01 -18.46
C ALA A 185 1.24 -1.70 -19.02
N CYS A 186 1.37 -1.63 -20.34
CA CYS A 186 1.87 -0.44 -21.02
C CYS A 186 0.81 0.68 -20.98
N CYS A 187 1.22 1.88 -20.59
CA CYS A 187 0.35 3.04 -20.51
C CYS A 187 1.16 4.35 -20.48
N PRO A 188 0.57 5.50 -20.86
CA PRO A 188 1.22 6.79 -20.71
C PRO A 188 1.35 7.20 -19.25
N ALA A 189 2.26 8.11 -18.95
CA ALA A 189 2.36 8.82 -17.69
C ALA A 189 1.00 9.45 -17.31
N GLY A 190 0.68 9.46 -16.03
CA GLY A 190 -0.61 9.91 -15.53
C GLY A 190 -1.70 8.83 -15.51
N SER A 191 -1.41 7.61 -15.96
CA SER A 191 -2.36 6.49 -15.91
C SER A 191 -2.46 5.88 -14.51
N LEU A 192 -3.64 5.34 -14.21
CA LEU A 192 -3.86 4.39 -13.11
C LEU A 192 -3.80 2.97 -13.66
N ILE A 193 -3.04 2.12 -12.98
CA ILE A 193 -3.07 0.67 -13.13
C ILE A 193 -3.55 0.10 -11.81
N ALA A 194 -4.56 -0.79 -11.81
CA ALA A 194 -4.96 -1.48 -10.60
C ALA A 194 -5.18 -2.97 -10.86
N TRP A 195 -4.90 -3.81 -9.88
CA TRP A 195 -5.13 -5.25 -9.96
C TRP A 195 -5.54 -5.85 -8.62
N SER A 196 -6.34 -6.90 -8.67
CA SER A 196 -6.70 -7.71 -7.51
C SER A 196 -5.45 -8.40 -6.94
N GLY A 197 -5.32 -8.46 -5.64
CA GLY A 197 -4.18 -9.11 -5.00
C GLY A 197 -4.00 -10.58 -5.36
N SER A 198 -5.06 -11.24 -5.78
CA SER A 198 -5.02 -12.64 -6.26
C SER A 198 -4.58 -12.77 -7.73
N THR A 199 -4.42 -11.67 -8.46
CA THR A 199 -3.97 -11.70 -9.85
C THR A 199 -2.47 -11.98 -9.92
N TRP A 200 -2.06 -12.96 -10.71
CA TRP A 200 -0.65 -13.26 -10.95
C TRP A 200 0.01 -12.12 -11.73
N HIS A 201 1.05 -11.57 -11.17
CA HIS A 201 1.77 -10.44 -11.77
C HIS A 201 3.22 -10.38 -11.30
N GLY A 202 3.99 -9.49 -11.89
CA GLY A 202 5.38 -9.21 -11.50
C GLY A 202 5.94 -8.01 -12.25
N GLY A 203 6.92 -7.33 -11.69
CA GLY A 203 7.65 -6.27 -12.40
C GLY A 203 8.32 -6.80 -13.66
N GLY A 204 8.27 -6.05 -14.75
CA GLY A 204 9.04 -6.31 -15.96
C GLY A 204 10.52 -5.96 -15.78
N ALA A 205 11.37 -6.42 -16.72
CA ALA A 205 12.74 -5.95 -16.78
C ALA A 205 12.80 -4.50 -17.28
N ASN A 206 13.76 -3.74 -16.78
CA ASN A 206 14.09 -2.43 -17.35
C ASN A 206 15.35 -2.54 -18.21
N ASP A 207 15.14 -2.79 -19.49
CA ASP A 207 16.18 -2.87 -20.50
C ASP A 207 16.43 -1.51 -21.18
N SER A 208 15.77 -0.44 -20.71
CA SER A 208 15.95 0.93 -21.20
C SER A 208 17.10 1.64 -20.48
N ASP A 209 17.45 2.81 -20.99
CA ASP A 209 18.51 3.67 -20.44
C ASP A 209 18.00 4.62 -19.33
N SER A 210 16.72 4.55 -18.98
CA SER A 210 16.08 5.48 -18.04
C SER A 210 15.36 4.76 -16.91
N PRO A 211 15.34 5.32 -15.69
CA PRO A 211 14.54 4.81 -14.61
C PRO A 211 13.03 4.97 -14.90
N ARG A 212 12.20 4.16 -14.24
CA ARG A 212 10.75 4.22 -14.35
C ARG A 212 10.11 4.40 -12.97
N LEU A 213 9.52 5.57 -12.76
CA LEU A 213 8.98 6.04 -11.50
C LEU A 213 7.47 5.80 -11.41
N ALA A 214 7.01 5.40 -10.24
CA ALA A 214 5.60 5.24 -9.94
C ALA A 214 5.29 5.42 -8.45
N LEU A 215 4.07 5.87 -8.16
CA LEU A 215 3.46 5.82 -6.83
C LEU A 215 2.61 4.56 -6.72
N ASN A 216 2.79 3.82 -5.65
CA ASN A 216 2.03 2.62 -5.36
C ASN A 216 1.23 2.80 -4.07
N PHE A 217 -0.10 2.59 -4.17
CA PHE A 217 -1.01 2.56 -3.03
C PHE A 217 -1.71 1.20 -3.02
N HIS A 218 -1.36 0.37 -2.05
CA HIS A 218 -1.93 -0.96 -1.89
C HIS A 218 -2.94 -0.95 -0.74
N TYR A 219 -4.18 -1.31 -1.04
CA TYR A 219 -5.28 -1.36 -0.10
C TYR A 219 -5.57 -2.80 0.30
N CYS A 220 -6.04 -3.00 1.52
CA CYS A 220 -6.55 -4.27 1.99
C CYS A 220 -7.85 -4.08 2.78
N LEU A 221 -8.57 -5.17 3.00
CA LEU A 221 -9.71 -5.18 3.91
C LEU A 221 -9.29 -4.70 5.30
N SER A 222 -10.10 -3.86 5.93
CA SER A 222 -9.76 -3.17 7.19
C SER A 222 -9.51 -4.10 8.38
N TRP A 223 -10.00 -5.34 8.33
CA TRP A 223 -9.80 -6.37 9.36
C TRP A 223 -8.53 -7.22 9.14
N LEU A 224 -7.83 -7.04 8.02
CA LEU A 224 -6.56 -7.70 7.76
C LEU A 224 -5.40 -6.94 8.42
N LYS A 225 -4.35 -7.67 8.75
CA LYS A 225 -3.10 -7.02 9.15
C LYS A 225 -2.42 -6.43 7.92
N PRO A 226 -2.20 -5.10 7.85
CA PRO A 226 -1.51 -4.49 6.71
C PRO A 226 -0.04 -4.90 6.64
N GLN A 227 0.57 -4.78 5.47
CA GLN A 227 2.01 -5.04 5.27
C GLN A 227 2.88 -4.02 6.01
N GLU A 228 2.46 -2.76 6.02
CA GLU A 228 3.05 -1.69 6.83
C GLU A 228 2.12 -1.31 7.96
N SER A 229 2.68 -1.05 9.13
CA SER A 229 1.92 -0.45 10.23
C SER A 229 1.88 1.06 10.07
N GLN A 230 0.88 1.57 9.34
CA GLN A 230 0.71 3.01 9.13
C GLN A 230 0.54 3.77 10.45
N VAL A 231 -0.10 3.14 11.44
CA VAL A 231 -0.27 3.69 12.79
C VAL A 231 1.06 3.94 13.50
N LEU A 232 2.09 3.17 13.18
CA LEU A 232 3.45 3.38 13.69
C LEU A 232 4.31 4.23 12.75
N GLY A 233 3.99 4.22 11.47
CA GLY A 233 4.78 4.86 10.41
C GLY A 233 4.53 6.36 10.27
N VAL A 234 3.32 6.82 10.59
CA VAL A 234 2.95 8.24 10.50
C VAL A 234 3.03 8.88 11.88
N ASP A 235 3.60 10.09 11.97
CA ASP A 235 3.69 10.79 13.25
C ASP A 235 2.27 11.07 13.80
N PRO A 236 1.97 10.66 15.04
CA PRO A 236 0.65 10.90 15.64
C PRO A 236 0.25 12.37 15.71
N ALA A 237 1.21 13.28 15.81
CA ALA A 237 0.92 14.72 15.79
C ALA A 237 0.41 15.16 14.42
N GLU A 238 0.92 14.58 13.34
CA GLU A 238 0.43 14.81 11.98
C GLU A 238 -0.94 14.18 11.77
N VAL A 239 -1.17 12.98 12.28
CA VAL A 239 -2.44 12.25 12.12
C VAL A 239 -3.63 13.09 12.60
N LEU A 240 -3.49 13.82 13.71
CA LEU A 240 -4.55 14.67 14.26
C LEU A 240 -4.94 15.82 13.30
N MET A 241 -4.06 16.18 12.37
CA MET A 241 -4.28 17.24 11.39
C MET A 241 -4.80 16.70 10.05
N LEU A 242 -4.81 15.37 9.85
CA LEU A 242 -5.28 14.74 8.63
C LEU A 242 -6.81 14.72 8.55
N SER A 243 -7.33 14.58 7.34
CA SER A 243 -8.76 14.39 7.17
C SER A 243 -9.23 13.09 7.87
N PRO A 244 -10.47 13.05 8.39
CA PRO A 244 -11.00 11.84 9.02
C PRO A 244 -10.91 10.61 8.10
N HIS A 245 -11.11 10.79 6.82
CA HIS A 245 -11.02 9.72 5.83
C HIS A 245 -9.59 9.17 5.68
N LEU A 246 -8.59 10.04 5.66
CA LEU A 246 -7.19 9.60 5.64
C LEU A 246 -6.80 8.90 6.96
N GLN A 247 -7.29 9.40 8.10
CA GLN A 247 -7.12 8.72 9.39
C GLN A 247 -7.72 7.30 9.37
N GLU A 248 -8.89 7.15 8.76
CA GLU A 248 -9.54 5.84 8.58
C GLU A 248 -8.66 4.89 7.77
N LEU A 249 -8.21 5.31 6.60
CA LEU A 249 -7.35 4.50 5.73
C LEU A 249 -5.99 4.16 6.38
N LEU A 250 -5.47 5.00 7.25
CA LEU A 250 -4.27 4.74 8.05
C LEU A 250 -4.51 3.76 9.22
N GLY A 251 -5.76 3.31 9.43
CA GLY A 251 -6.12 2.36 10.48
C GLY A 251 -6.38 2.97 11.86
N TYR A 252 -6.67 4.28 11.93
CA TYR A 252 -7.01 4.95 13.18
C TYR A 252 -8.49 4.86 13.55
N THR A 253 -9.32 4.27 12.71
CA THR A 253 -10.71 3.91 13.02
C THR A 253 -10.83 2.42 13.27
N GLY A 254 -11.90 2.03 13.99
CA GLY A 254 -12.16 0.61 14.22
C GLY A 254 -12.76 -0.05 12.99
N SER A 255 -12.27 -1.22 12.63
CA SER A 255 -12.99 -2.10 11.71
C SER A 255 -14.14 -2.77 12.46
N VAL A 256 -15.32 -2.74 11.89
CA VAL A 256 -16.53 -3.33 12.49
C VAL A 256 -16.80 -2.68 13.87
N SER A 257 -17.75 -2.97 14.60
CA SER A 257 -18.21 -2.37 15.88
C SER A 257 -17.14 -2.19 16.99
N MET A 258 -15.86 -2.22 16.67
CA MET A 258 -14.78 -2.03 17.63
C MET A 258 -14.37 -0.55 17.71
N ARG A 259 -14.02 -0.14 18.92
CA ARG A 259 -13.56 1.24 19.16
C ARG A 259 -12.21 1.47 18.47
N SER A 260 -12.13 2.56 17.74
CA SER A 260 -10.89 2.98 17.09
C SER A 260 -9.87 3.51 18.09
N PRO A 261 -8.59 3.56 17.74
CA PRO A 261 -7.60 4.31 18.50
C PRO A 261 -8.00 5.78 18.76
N MET A 262 -8.67 6.41 17.79
CA MET A 262 -9.12 7.82 17.93
C MET A 262 -10.25 7.98 18.93
N ASP A 263 -11.22 7.05 18.95
CA ASP A 263 -12.29 7.06 19.96
C ASP A 263 -11.74 6.93 21.40
N VAL A 264 -10.72 6.11 21.56
CA VAL A 264 -10.06 5.90 22.83
C VAL A 264 -9.29 7.16 23.26
N VAL A 265 -8.62 7.85 22.33
CA VAL A 265 -7.94 9.12 22.58
C VAL A 265 -8.96 10.19 22.99
N ALA A 266 -10.05 10.34 22.22
CA ALA A 266 -11.09 11.32 22.49
C ALA A 266 -11.74 11.10 23.86
N ASP A 267 -12.03 9.85 24.23
CA ASP A 267 -12.60 9.53 25.54
C ASP A 267 -11.63 9.85 26.70
N ARG A 268 -10.34 9.63 26.48
CA ARG A 268 -9.33 9.98 27.46
C ARG A 268 -9.24 11.49 27.68
N GLU A 269 -9.23 12.28 26.61
CA GLU A 269 -9.21 13.73 26.70
C GLU A 269 -10.47 14.27 27.36
N ALA A 270 -11.61 13.63 27.11
CA ALA A 270 -12.87 13.93 27.78
C ALA A 270 -12.97 13.40 29.23
N GLY A 271 -11.94 12.74 29.74
CA GLY A 271 -11.95 12.12 31.09
C GLY A 271 -12.91 10.96 31.25
N LYS A 272 -13.40 10.39 30.17
CA LYS A 272 -14.47 9.36 30.16
C LYS A 272 -13.95 7.93 30.16
N SER A 273 -12.68 7.71 29.87
CA SER A 273 -12.18 6.38 29.64
C SER A 273 -10.97 6.00 30.46
N ARG A 274 -10.68 4.72 30.40
CA ARG A 274 -9.46 4.15 30.94
C ARG A 274 -8.26 4.75 30.23
N PRO A 275 -7.13 4.89 30.90
CA PRO A 275 -5.88 5.24 30.25
C PRO A 275 -5.62 4.26 29.11
N TRP A 276 -5.56 4.78 27.90
CA TRP A 276 -5.15 4.04 26.73
C TRP A 276 -3.83 4.63 26.22
N VAL A 277 -2.98 3.79 25.75
CA VAL A 277 -1.70 4.22 25.18
C VAL A 277 -1.81 4.11 23.68
N HIS A 278 -1.64 5.24 22.99
CA HIS A 278 -1.53 5.24 21.53
C HIS A 278 -0.43 4.25 21.09
N PRO A 279 -0.60 3.49 20.00
CA PRO A 279 0.40 2.51 19.56
C PRO A 279 1.83 3.06 19.51
N GLN A 280 2.03 4.28 19.06
CA GLN A 280 3.35 4.92 19.09
C GLN A 280 3.81 5.33 20.49
N ALA A 281 2.89 5.61 21.39
CA ALA A 281 3.24 5.88 22.79
C ALA A 281 3.67 4.61 23.57
N ALA A 282 3.42 3.44 23.00
CA ALA A 282 3.97 2.18 23.50
C ALA A 282 5.44 1.98 23.10
N ILE A 283 5.94 2.77 22.14
CA ILE A 283 7.35 2.75 21.75
C ILE A 283 8.14 3.53 22.79
N PRO A 284 9.31 3.03 23.23
CA PRO A 284 10.19 3.77 24.11
C PRO A 284 10.46 5.20 23.61
N GLY A 285 10.11 6.20 24.43
CA GLY A 285 10.31 7.61 24.11
C GLY A 285 9.05 8.40 23.75
N VAL A 286 7.86 7.77 23.62
CA VAL A 286 6.63 8.46 23.21
C VAL A 286 5.58 8.42 24.32
N SER A 287 5.12 9.57 24.81
CA SER A 287 4.09 9.67 25.87
C SER A 287 2.71 9.99 25.38
N LYS A 288 2.65 10.80 24.35
CA LYS A 288 1.46 11.23 23.64
C LYS A 288 1.79 11.26 22.17
N PRO A 289 0.81 11.32 21.28
CA PRO A 289 1.08 11.61 19.88
C PRO A 289 2.07 12.77 19.74
N GLY A 290 3.16 12.56 19.03
CA GLY A 290 4.17 13.56 18.77
C GLY A 290 5.08 13.99 19.93
N LYS A 291 4.98 13.39 21.13
CA LYS A 291 5.86 13.73 22.25
C LYS A 291 6.70 12.54 22.71
N LEU A 292 8.01 12.73 22.76
CA LEU A 292 8.92 11.77 23.36
C LEU A 292 8.76 11.74 24.88
N LEU A 293 8.70 10.54 25.45
CA LEU A 293 8.85 10.32 26.89
C LEU A 293 10.34 10.34 27.24
N PRO A 294 10.72 11.00 28.33
CA PRO A 294 12.02 10.71 28.92
C PRO A 294 12.08 9.21 29.26
N PRO A 295 13.19 8.54 29.03
CA PRO A 295 13.39 7.18 29.53
C PRO A 295 13.17 7.18 31.03
N ASP A 296 12.35 6.24 31.52
CA ASP A 296 12.29 6.04 32.96
C ASP A 296 13.60 5.47 33.46
N SER A 297 13.85 5.66 34.74
CA SER A 297 15.11 5.25 35.37
C SER A 297 15.33 3.74 35.39
N SER A 298 14.30 2.94 35.08
CA SER A 298 14.38 1.48 35.06
C SER A 298 14.62 0.92 33.67
N GLY A 299 14.48 1.73 32.62
CA GLY A 299 14.50 1.25 31.23
C GLY A 299 13.31 0.34 30.87
N ALA A 300 12.41 0.10 31.81
CA ALA A 300 11.21 -0.69 31.60
C ALA A 300 10.04 0.21 31.22
N ARG A 301 9.23 -0.23 30.27
CA ARG A 301 8.01 0.45 29.91
C ARG A 301 6.83 -0.43 30.17
N ILE A 302 5.90 0.13 30.89
CA ILE A 302 4.63 -0.51 31.12
C ILE A 302 3.70 -0.08 30.00
N ILE A 303 3.41 -1.00 29.09
CA ILE A 303 2.36 -0.81 28.09
C ILE A 303 1.03 -0.94 28.84
N GLY A 304 0.24 0.13 28.84
CA GLY A 304 -1.08 0.11 29.48
C GLY A 304 -1.02 0.30 30.98
N SER A 305 -0.37 1.35 31.46
CA SER A 305 -0.45 1.82 32.84
C SER A 305 -1.85 2.39 33.14
N GLY A 306 -2.87 1.54 33.05
CA GLY A 306 -4.18 1.78 33.61
C GLY A 306 -4.23 1.30 35.08
N PRO A 307 -5.33 1.57 35.80
CA PRO A 307 -5.46 1.17 37.20
C PRO A 307 -5.52 -0.36 37.46
N HIS A 308 -5.29 -1.16 36.44
CA HIS A 308 -5.05 -2.58 36.62
C HIS A 308 -3.65 -2.79 37.21
N LYS A 309 -3.56 -2.62 38.51
CA LYS A 309 -2.46 -3.16 39.29
C LYS A 309 -2.42 -4.66 39.01
N GLY A 310 -1.50 -5.11 38.19
CA GLY A 310 -1.30 -6.54 38.06
C GLY A 310 -0.85 -7.10 36.72
N ALA A 311 -0.56 -6.30 35.71
CA ALA A 311 0.05 -6.84 34.51
C ALA A 311 1.43 -6.23 34.25
N ALA A 312 2.29 -6.29 35.26
CA ALA A 312 3.72 -6.24 34.99
C ALA A 312 4.09 -7.62 34.45
N TYR A 313 4.26 -7.74 33.15
CA TYR A 313 5.01 -8.87 32.62
C TYR A 313 6.48 -8.62 32.99
N VAL A 314 6.82 -8.93 34.23
CA VAL A 314 8.20 -9.16 34.60
C VAL A 314 8.52 -10.55 34.06
N GLY A 315 9.13 -10.60 32.90
CA GLY A 315 9.80 -11.80 32.45
C GLY A 315 10.96 -12.05 33.40
N GLU A 316 10.73 -12.73 34.50
CA GLU A 316 11.80 -13.38 35.21
C GLU A 316 12.45 -14.37 34.24
N ARG A 317 13.63 -14.02 33.75
CA ARG A 317 14.54 -15.01 33.22
C ARG A 317 14.91 -15.91 34.40
N GLY A 318 14.14 -16.93 34.61
CA GLY A 318 14.54 -18.01 35.45
C GLY A 318 15.85 -18.56 34.91
N ALA A 319 16.91 -18.44 35.70
CA ALA A 319 18.11 -19.21 35.53
C ALA A 319 17.74 -20.69 35.74
N GLY A 320 17.32 -21.35 34.68
CA GLY A 320 17.07 -22.76 34.61
C GLY A 320 18.34 -23.46 34.16
N THR A 321 19.07 -23.97 35.11
CA THR A 321 20.14 -24.95 34.91
C THR A 321 19.65 -26.13 34.09
N SER A 322 20.40 -26.40 33.02
CA SER A 322 20.44 -27.64 32.26
C SER A 322 20.40 -28.86 33.18
N LYS A 323 19.53 -29.81 32.89
CA LYS A 323 19.85 -31.26 32.94
C LYS A 323 18.79 -32.05 32.18
N LEU A 324 19.30 -32.80 31.21
CA LEU A 324 18.80 -33.88 30.39
C LEU A 324 18.06 -33.46 29.12
#